data_12f42e718285b8c0640ebeccba6bced4
#
_entry.id   12f42e718285b8c0640ebeccba6bced4
#
_cell.length_a   1.000
_cell.length_b   1.000
_cell.length_c   1.000
_cell.angle_alpha   90.00
_cell.angle_beta   90.00
_cell.angle_gamma   90.00
#
_symmetry.space_group_name_H-M   'P 1'
#
loop_
_entity.id
_entity.type
_entity.pdbx_description
1 polymer ?
#
loop_
_entity_poly.entity_id
_entity_poly.type
_entity_poly.pdbx_seq_one_letter_code
_entity_poly.pdbx_strand_id
1 'polypeptide(L)'
;MKVLVIGLGSMGTRRIRLIQKTDPNVEIAGVDTQESRRQKVKDELGIDGFDDLRQAIDDFTPDAAFICTSPISHGAIALQCLKSGLNIFTEINLLNDWYDEALKTAKEKNCKMFLSSTFLYRKEIEYITKAVENKKVNYIYHSGQYLPDWHPWESYKNFFVSDKRTNACREILAIEFPWLIKAFGEITDVYSLKSKNTSLDVDFPDNYIIVLQHKNGNKGVFCQDIIARKGERKLEVYAEDLHLFWEGTPQSLSVYDFNDRKDISINLYDDVNKDNRYAANIIENAYQDEIKAFFNYLNGIEAPRHTFEEDGKILDLVSKIEGEE
;
A
#
# COMPACT_ATOMS: atom_id res chain seq x y z
N MET A 1 1.35 17.26 -18.90
CA MET A 1 0.51 16.12 -18.49
C MET A 1 -0.54 16.65 -17.52
N LYS A 2 -1.79 16.24 -17.71
CA LYS A 2 -2.91 16.60 -16.84
C LYS A 2 -3.31 15.39 -15.99
N VAL A 3 -3.44 15.58 -14.69
CA VAL A 3 -3.73 14.52 -13.72
C VAL A 3 -4.97 14.86 -12.91
N LEU A 4 -5.90 13.93 -12.83
CA LEU A 4 -7.09 14.05 -12.01
C LEU A 4 -6.88 13.25 -10.71
N VAL A 5 -7.08 13.88 -9.54
CA VAL A 5 -7.02 13.19 -8.25
C VAL A 5 -8.44 13.03 -7.71
N ILE A 6 -8.89 11.78 -7.60
CA ILE A 6 -10.26 11.41 -7.23
C ILE A 6 -10.27 10.96 -5.78
N GLY A 7 -11.02 11.67 -4.92
CA GLY A 7 -10.99 11.54 -3.47
C GLY A 7 -9.96 12.49 -2.86
N LEU A 8 -10.41 13.61 -2.30
CA LEU A 8 -9.57 14.68 -1.71
C LEU A 8 -9.44 14.55 -0.19
N GLY A 9 -9.51 13.32 0.31
CA GLY A 9 -9.20 12.99 1.69
C GLY A 9 -7.70 13.03 1.99
N SER A 10 -7.28 12.35 3.06
CA SER A 10 -5.86 12.31 3.50
C SER A 10 -4.91 11.86 2.39
N MET A 11 -5.22 10.72 1.72
CA MET A 11 -4.36 10.18 0.66
C MET A 11 -4.35 11.05 -0.60
N GLY A 12 -5.51 11.52 -1.07
CA GLY A 12 -5.56 12.39 -2.24
C GLY A 12 -4.80 13.70 -2.04
N THR A 13 -4.95 14.33 -0.88
CA THR A 13 -4.19 15.54 -0.52
C THR A 13 -2.68 15.26 -0.47
N ARG A 14 -2.26 14.10 0.06
CA ARG A 14 -0.85 13.66 0.04
C ARG A 14 -0.35 13.49 -1.39
N ARG A 15 -1.11 12.78 -2.24
CA ARG A 15 -0.71 12.56 -3.64
C ARG A 15 -0.57 13.87 -4.39
N ILE A 16 -1.49 14.83 -4.23
CA ILE A 16 -1.37 16.16 -4.86
C ILE A 16 -0.06 16.84 -4.46
N ARG A 17 0.25 16.95 -3.17
CA ARG A 17 1.51 17.54 -2.68
C ARG A 17 2.75 16.86 -3.28
N LEU A 18 2.73 15.53 -3.32
CA LEU A 18 3.88 14.77 -3.84
C LEU A 18 4.01 14.83 -5.36
N ILE A 19 2.90 14.90 -6.11
CA ILE A 19 2.91 15.14 -7.55
C ILE A 19 3.52 16.51 -7.85
N GLN A 20 3.03 17.58 -7.18
CA GLN A 20 3.58 18.94 -7.34
C GLN A 20 5.07 19.00 -7.01
N LYS A 21 5.53 18.26 -6.00
CA LYS A 21 6.95 18.18 -5.63
C LYS A 21 7.77 17.38 -6.64
N THR A 22 7.19 16.36 -7.26
CA THR A 22 7.88 15.46 -8.20
C THR A 22 8.04 16.09 -9.58
N ASP A 23 6.97 16.70 -10.10
CA ASP A 23 6.96 17.43 -11.36
C ASP A 23 6.03 18.65 -11.27
N PRO A 24 6.59 19.86 -11.08
CA PRO A 24 5.80 21.09 -10.98
C PRO A 24 5.04 21.47 -12.27
N ASN A 25 5.33 20.84 -13.41
CA ASN A 25 4.66 21.12 -14.68
C ASN A 25 3.41 20.26 -14.90
N VAL A 26 3.10 19.35 -13.99
CA VAL A 26 1.86 18.57 -14.03
C VAL A 26 0.70 19.46 -13.62
N GLU A 27 -0.27 19.60 -14.52
CA GLU A 27 -1.54 20.25 -14.19
C GLU A 27 -2.42 19.28 -13.41
N ILE A 28 -2.97 19.71 -12.29
CA ILE A 28 -3.76 18.86 -11.39
C ILE A 28 -5.14 19.46 -11.20
N ALA A 29 -6.17 18.61 -11.27
CA ALA A 29 -7.50 18.92 -10.77
C ALA A 29 -7.96 17.84 -9.80
N GLY A 30 -8.90 18.20 -8.91
CA GLY A 30 -9.43 17.28 -7.90
C GLY A 30 -10.88 16.89 -8.16
N VAL A 31 -11.30 15.74 -7.66
CA VAL A 31 -12.72 15.34 -7.61
C VAL A 31 -13.05 14.86 -6.20
N ASP A 32 -14.06 15.44 -5.58
CA ASP A 32 -14.65 14.95 -4.33
C ASP A 32 -16.11 15.43 -4.23
N THR A 33 -17.01 14.59 -3.76
CA THR A 33 -18.42 14.96 -3.54
C THR A 33 -18.59 15.95 -2.40
N GLN A 34 -17.65 16.02 -1.46
CA GLN A 34 -17.69 16.94 -0.32
C GLN A 34 -17.09 18.31 -0.68
N GLU A 35 -17.92 19.35 -0.68
CA GLU A 35 -17.49 20.72 -0.95
C GLU A 35 -16.38 21.20 -0.02
N SER A 36 -16.46 20.85 1.27
CA SER A 36 -15.44 21.23 2.26
C SER A 36 -14.05 20.70 1.92
N ARG A 37 -13.94 19.51 1.33
CA ARG A 37 -12.67 18.93 0.88
C ARG A 37 -12.15 19.63 -0.36
N ARG A 38 -13.01 19.93 -1.33
CA ARG A 38 -12.65 20.70 -2.53
C ARG A 38 -12.14 22.08 -2.17
N GLN A 39 -12.86 22.78 -1.27
CA GLN A 39 -12.46 24.11 -0.81
C GLN A 39 -11.12 24.07 -0.08
N LYS A 40 -10.93 23.09 0.83
CA LYS A 40 -9.67 22.93 1.56
C LYS A 40 -8.47 22.74 0.60
N VAL A 41 -8.59 21.87 -0.41
CA VAL A 41 -7.54 21.62 -1.38
C VAL A 41 -7.25 22.85 -2.24
N LYS A 42 -8.30 23.64 -2.57
CA LYS A 42 -8.14 24.92 -3.26
C LYS A 42 -7.36 25.93 -2.42
N ASP A 43 -7.71 26.07 -1.15
CA ASP A 43 -7.08 27.04 -0.24
C ASP A 43 -5.64 26.67 0.11
N GLU A 44 -5.36 25.38 0.35
CA GLU A 44 -4.05 24.91 0.80
C GLU A 44 -3.07 24.61 -0.35
N LEU A 45 -3.55 24.12 -1.51
CA LEU A 45 -2.72 23.59 -2.59
C LEU A 45 -2.96 24.29 -3.93
N GLY A 46 -3.94 25.20 -4.03
CA GLY A 46 -4.26 25.94 -5.26
C GLY A 46 -4.89 25.07 -6.36
N ILE A 47 -5.51 23.93 -6.01
CA ILE A 47 -6.09 22.99 -6.96
C ILE A 47 -7.60 23.17 -7.05
N ASP A 48 -8.10 23.36 -8.25
CA ASP A 48 -9.55 23.40 -8.51
C ASP A 48 -10.19 22.01 -8.40
N GLY A 49 -11.42 21.97 -7.86
CA GLY A 49 -12.15 20.74 -7.58
C GLY A 49 -13.51 20.66 -8.26
N PHE A 50 -13.83 19.49 -8.80
CA PHE A 50 -15.11 19.10 -9.35
C PHE A 50 -15.90 18.26 -8.34
N ASP A 51 -17.22 18.30 -8.39
CA ASP A 51 -18.10 17.44 -7.58
C ASP A 51 -18.56 16.19 -8.31
N ASP A 52 -18.41 16.18 -9.64
CA ASP A 52 -18.76 15.05 -10.52
C ASP A 52 -17.56 14.60 -11.36
N LEU A 53 -17.32 13.28 -11.38
CA LEU A 53 -16.19 12.69 -12.10
C LEU A 53 -16.34 12.82 -13.62
N ARG A 54 -17.56 12.69 -14.17
CA ARG A 54 -17.77 12.76 -15.60
C ARG A 54 -17.53 14.17 -16.10
N GLN A 55 -18.08 15.15 -15.39
CA GLN A 55 -17.82 16.55 -15.69
C GLN A 55 -16.32 16.87 -15.64
N ALA A 56 -15.62 16.38 -14.61
CA ALA A 56 -14.18 16.58 -14.49
C ALA A 56 -13.40 15.99 -15.67
N ILE A 57 -13.78 14.81 -16.15
CA ILE A 57 -13.14 14.18 -17.32
C ILE A 57 -13.42 15.00 -18.59
N ASP A 58 -14.64 15.45 -18.79
CA ASP A 58 -15.06 16.18 -20.01
C ASP A 58 -14.43 17.60 -20.06
N ASP A 59 -14.42 18.31 -18.93
CA ASP A 59 -13.96 19.72 -18.85
C ASP A 59 -12.42 19.82 -18.73
N PHE A 60 -11.80 19.00 -17.89
CA PHE A 60 -10.35 19.05 -17.63
C PHE A 60 -9.54 18.26 -18.64
N THR A 61 -10.12 17.21 -19.28
CA THR A 61 -9.44 16.33 -20.26
C THR A 61 -8.12 15.75 -19.74
N PRO A 62 -8.12 14.97 -18.63
CA PRO A 62 -6.90 14.44 -18.01
C PRO A 62 -6.27 13.31 -18.84
N ASP A 63 -4.93 13.15 -18.70
CA ASP A 63 -4.16 12.03 -19.26
C ASP A 63 -4.18 10.81 -18.33
N ALA A 64 -4.31 11.05 -17.03
CA ALA A 64 -4.31 10.02 -16.01
C ALA A 64 -5.15 10.42 -14.78
N ALA A 65 -5.60 9.42 -14.03
CA ALA A 65 -6.34 9.59 -12.79
C ALA A 65 -5.68 8.85 -11.62
N PHE A 66 -5.55 9.52 -10.46
CA PHE A 66 -5.22 8.92 -9.17
C PHE A 66 -6.49 8.65 -8.39
N ILE A 67 -6.78 7.39 -8.10
CA ILE A 67 -7.98 6.96 -7.36
C ILE A 67 -7.60 6.79 -5.90
N CYS A 68 -7.98 7.76 -5.08
CA CYS A 68 -7.63 7.89 -3.66
C CYS A 68 -8.87 7.87 -2.75
N THR A 69 -9.94 7.25 -3.20
CA THR A 69 -11.20 7.09 -2.47
C THR A 69 -11.16 5.90 -1.52
N SER A 70 -12.28 5.54 -0.92
CA SER A 70 -12.41 4.27 -0.19
C SER A 70 -12.27 3.07 -1.15
N PRO A 71 -11.57 1.99 -0.77
CA PRO A 71 -11.39 0.78 -1.60
C PRO A 71 -12.69 0.19 -2.17
N ILE A 72 -13.82 0.36 -1.46
CA ILE A 72 -15.14 -0.09 -1.92
C ILE A 72 -15.57 0.58 -3.23
N SER A 73 -15.16 1.82 -3.45
CA SER A 73 -15.52 2.60 -4.65
C SER A 73 -14.52 2.51 -5.78
N HIS A 74 -13.34 1.91 -5.56
CA HIS A 74 -12.25 1.88 -6.54
C HIS A 74 -12.70 1.26 -7.87
N GLY A 75 -13.38 0.10 -7.82
CA GLY A 75 -13.79 -0.61 -9.04
C GLY A 75 -14.68 0.23 -9.98
N ALA A 76 -15.72 0.84 -9.43
CA ALA A 76 -16.64 1.66 -10.23
C ALA A 76 -15.93 2.87 -10.85
N ILE A 77 -15.08 3.55 -10.08
CA ILE A 77 -14.31 4.71 -10.51
C ILE A 77 -13.25 4.32 -11.55
N ALA A 78 -12.50 3.25 -11.30
CA ALA A 78 -11.49 2.73 -12.21
C ALA A 78 -12.09 2.37 -13.59
N LEU A 79 -13.22 1.65 -13.61
CA LEU A 79 -13.91 1.29 -14.83
C LEU A 79 -14.44 2.52 -15.59
N GLN A 80 -14.93 3.55 -14.89
CA GLN A 80 -15.34 4.80 -15.52
C GLN A 80 -14.15 5.52 -16.17
N CYS A 81 -13.02 5.63 -15.46
CA CYS A 81 -11.79 6.24 -15.99
C CYS A 81 -11.27 5.47 -17.21
N LEU A 82 -11.13 4.14 -17.11
CA LEU A 82 -10.65 3.30 -18.20
C LEU A 82 -11.56 3.36 -19.44
N LYS A 83 -12.89 3.31 -19.27
CA LYS A 83 -13.87 3.45 -20.36
C LYS A 83 -13.74 4.81 -21.07
N SER A 84 -13.31 5.85 -20.34
CA SER A 84 -13.01 7.19 -20.88
C SER A 84 -11.60 7.31 -21.49
N GLY A 85 -10.80 6.24 -21.48
CA GLY A 85 -9.46 6.24 -22.08
C GLY A 85 -8.35 6.80 -21.18
N LEU A 86 -8.58 6.90 -19.87
CA LEU A 86 -7.58 7.40 -18.93
C LEU A 86 -6.68 6.29 -18.41
N ASN A 87 -5.39 6.60 -18.27
CA ASN A 87 -4.48 5.81 -17.45
C ASN A 87 -4.86 5.95 -15.97
N ILE A 88 -4.71 4.91 -15.17
CA ILE A 88 -5.09 4.95 -13.77
C ILE A 88 -3.93 4.59 -12.84
N PHE A 89 -3.85 5.29 -11.72
CA PHE A 89 -3.17 4.91 -10.50
C PHE A 89 -4.23 4.65 -9.44
N THR A 90 -4.24 3.49 -8.80
CA THR A 90 -5.13 3.24 -7.65
C THR A 90 -4.33 3.18 -6.37
N GLU A 91 -4.86 3.74 -5.29
CA GLU A 91 -4.43 3.37 -3.96
C GLU A 91 -4.71 1.88 -3.72
N ILE A 92 -4.20 1.35 -2.60
CA ILE A 92 -4.32 -0.07 -2.27
C ILE A 92 -5.76 -0.56 -2.44
N ASN A 93 -5.91 -1.71 -3.08
CA ASN A 93 -7.20 -2.36 -3.25
C ASN A 93 -7.39 -3.46 -2.21
N LEU A 94 -8.63 -3.67 -1.80
CA LEU A 94 -9.02 -4.70 -0.84
C LEU A 94 -10.06 -5.66 -1.44
N LEU A 95 -10.55 -5.36 -2.64
CA LEU A 95 -11.51 -6.14 -3.40
C LEU A 95 -11.01 -6.27 -4.84
N ASN A 96 -11.09 -7.47 -5.41
CA ASN A 96 -10.60 -7.77 -6.77
C ASN A 96 -11.71 -8.19 -7.75
N ASP A 97 -12.97 -8.12 -7.36
CA ASP A 97 -14.14 -8.53 -8.15
C ASP A 97 -14.34 -7.74 -9.46
N TRP A 98 -13.65 -6.65 -9.64
CA TRP A 98 -13.67 -5.78 -10.81
C TRP A 98 -12.40 -5.89 -11.69
N TYR A 99 -11.37 -6.65 -11.27
CA TYR A 99 -10.07 -6.67 -11.95
C TYR A 99 -10.14 -7.22 -13.37
N ASP A 100 -10.87 -8.29 -13.61
CA ASP A 100 -10.98 -8.89 -14.95
C ASP A 100 -11.59 -7.92 -15.98
N GLU A 101 -12.67 -7.21 -15.59
CA GLU A 101 -13.30 -6.19 -16.46
C GLU A 101 -12.35 -5.01 -16.68
N ALA A 102 -11.62 -4.58 -15.64
CA ALA A 102 -10.68 -3.47 -15.73
C ALA A 102 -9.49 -3.80 -16.63
N LEU A 103 -8.86 -4.96 -16.47
CA LEU A 103 -7.74 -5.42 -17.30
C LEU A 103 -8.16 -5.55 -18.77
N LYS A 104 -9.35 -6.11 -19.03
CA LYS A 104 -9.92 -6.18 -20.36
C LYS A 104 -10.14 -4.78 -20.95
N THR A 105 -10.79 -3.89 -20.20
CA THR A 105 -11.09 -2.52 -20.64
C THR A 105 -9.82 -1.73 -20.91
N ALA A 106 -8.81 -1.83 -20.02
CA ALA A 106 -7.52 -1.18 -20.18
C ALA A 106 -6.83 -1.63 -21.48
N LYS A 107 -6.85 -2.92 -21.77
CA LYS A 107 -6.30 -3.46 -23.01
C LYS A 107 -7.06 -2.94 -24.26
N GLU A 108 -8.37 -2.94 -24.22
CA GLU A 108 -9.22 -2.44 -25.33
C GLU A 108 -9.02 -0.93 -25.59
N LYS A 109 -8.81 -0.16 -24.54
CA LYS A 109 -8.63 1.30 -24.59
C LYS A 109 -7.17 1.73 -24.68
N ASN A 110 -6.21 0.78 -24.66
CA ASN A 110 -4.78 1.06 -24.62
C ASN A 110 -4.38 1.94 -23.41
N CYS A 111 -5.02 1.70 -22.26
CA CYS A 111 -4.75 2.41 -21.01
C CYS A 111 -3.77 1.62 -20.15
N LYS A 112 -2.98 2.33 -19.36
CA LYS A 112 -2.07 1.76 -18.35
C LYS A 112 -2.72 1.79 -16.99
N MET A 113 -2.52 0.72 -16.23
CA MET A 113 -3.01 0.56 -14.86
C MET A 113 -1.83 0.40 -13.91
N PHE A 114 -1.80 1.16 -12.84
CA PHE A 114 -0.77 1.11 -11.82
C PHE A 114 -1.43 0.99 -10.44
N LEU A 115 -0.97 0.03 -9.65
CA LEU A 115 -1.44 -0.20 -8.29
C LEU A 115 -0.41 0.26 -7.29
N SER A 116 -0.84 1.05 -6.29
CA SER A 116 0.00 1.45 -5.17
C SER A 116 0.43 0.23 -4.36
N SER A 117 1.74 0.10 -4.17
CA SER A 117 2.37 -0.83 -3.24
C SER A 117 3.62 -0.19 -2.67
N THR A 118 3.42 0.83 -1.85
CA THR A 118 4.45 1.77 -1.40
C THR A 118 5.64 1.10 -0.72
N PHE A 119 5.43 -0.05 -0.03
CA PHE A 119 6.53 -0.78 0.60
C PHE A 119 7.57 -1.28 -0.41
N LEU A 120 7.18 -1.63 -1.62
CA LEU A 120 8.11 -2.04 -2.67
C LEU A 120 9.06 -0.92 -3.13
N TYR A 121 8.79 0.33 -2.75
CA TYR A 121 9.63 1.50 -3.04
C TYR A 121 10.45 1.95 -1.83
N ARG A 122 10.46 1.16 -0.73
CA ARG A 122 11.30 1.41 0.43
C ARG A 122 12.68 0.80 0.23
N LYS A 123 13.73 1.57 0.50
CA LYS A 123 15.12 1.08 0.40
C LYS A 123 15.42 -0.07 1.35
N GLU A 124 14.76 -0.12 2.52
CA GLU A 124 14.88 -1.24 3.45
C GLU A 124 14.37 -2.55 2.83
N ILE A 125 13.23 -2.50 2.12
CA ILE A 125 12.66 -3.69 1.46
C ILE A 125 13.55 -4.13 0.29
N GLU A 126 14.12 -3.20 -0.47
CA GLU A 126 15.12 -3.52 -1.51
C GLU A 126 16.36 -4.18 -0.90
N TYR A 127 16.85 -3.66 0.21
CA TYR A 127 18.00 -4.25 0.94
C TYR A 127 17.68 -5.65 1.46
N ILE A 128 16.55 -5.83 2.14
CA ILE A 128 16.09 -7.13 2.68
C ILE A 128 15.98 -8.14 1.54
N THR A 129 15.30 -7.76 0.45
CA THR A 129 15.14 -8.63 -0.73
C THR A 129 16.48 -9.11 -1.27
N LYS A 130 17.46 -8.20 -1.39
CA LYS A 130 18.81 -8.53 -1.87
C LYS A 130 19.59 -9.36 -0.85
N ALA A 131 19.44 -9.10 0.44
CA ALA A 131 20.16 -9.82 1.50
C ALA A 131 19.73 -11.29 1.62
N VAL A 132 18.46 -11.60 1.28
CA VAL A 132 17.93 -12.97 1.32
C VAL A 132 18.01 -13.71 -0.03
N GLU A 133 18.42 -13.01 -1.08
CA GLU A 133 18.56 -13.59 -2.42
C GLU A 133 19.50 -14.81 -2.40
N ASN A 134 19.05 -15.91 -3.02
CA ASN A 134 19.79 -17.19 -3.07
C ASN A 134 20.07 -17.86 -1.71
N LYS A 135 19.40 -17.43 -0.63
CA LYS A 135 19.51 -18.03 0.70
C LYS A 135 18.28 -18.85 1.05
N LYS A 136 18.45 -19.77 1.99
CA LYS A 136 17.37 -20.48 2.69
C LYS A 136 17.19 -19.81 4.04
N VAL A 137 16.11 -19.04 4.19
CA VAL A 137 15.87 -18.26 5.40
C VAL A 137 14.60 -18.69 6.11
N ASN A 138 14.58 -18.47 7.42
CA ASN A 138 13.35 -18.36 8.17
C ASN A 138 13.16 -16.91 8.60
N TYR A 139 11.92 -16.49 8.82
CA TYR A 139 11.62 -15.16 9.32
C TYR A 139 10.46 -15.15 10.31
N ILE A 140 10.49 -14.18 11.20
CA ILE A 140 9.40 -13.84 12.11
C ILE A 140 9.04 -12.38 11.83
N TYR A 141 7.78 -12.12 11.52
CA TYR A 141 7.29 -10.79 11.25
C TYR A 141 6.06 -10.48 12.12
N HIS A 142 6.05 -9.32 12.73
CA HIS A 142 4.89 -8.78 13.42
C HIS A 142 4.53 -7.41 12.83
N SER A 143 3.29 -7.24 12.41
CA SER A 143 2.73 -5.95 12.02
C SER A 143 1.38 -5.75 12.71
N GLY A 144 1.29 -4.75 13.57
CA GLY A 144 0.07 -4.47 14.30
C GLY A 144 0.05 -3.08 14.92
N GLN A 145 -1.15 -2.56 15.09
CA GLN A 145 -1.42 -1.33 15.83
C GLN A 145 -2.90 -1.28 16.23
N TYR A 146 -3.17 -0.84 17.46
CA TYR A 146 -4.52 -0.71 17.97
C TYR A 146 -5.38 0.20 17.07
N LEU A 147 -6.48 -0.33 16.54
CA LEU A 147 -7.27 0.32 15.50
C LEU A 147 -7.73 1.73 15.83
N PRO A 148 -8.23 2.04 17.06
CA PRO A 148 -8.57 3.42 17.42
C PRO A 148 -7.41 4.42 17.41
N ASP A 149 -6.16 3.94 17.47
CA ASP A 149 -4.96 4.79 17.47
C ASP A 149 -4.47 5.10 16.03
N TRP A 150 -5.09 4.54 14.98
CA TRP A 150 -4.72 4.82 13.59
C TRP A 150 -5.06 6.26 13.20
N HIS A 151 -6.28 6.68 13.55
CA HIS A 151 -6.77 8.05 13.33
C HIS A 151 -7.39 8.58 14.63
N PRO A 152 -6.61 9.04 15.60
CA PRO A 152 -7.11 9.41 16.93
C PRO A 152 -8.06 10.61 16.93
N TRP A 153 -8.17 11.32 15.80
CA TRP A 153 -9.07 12.47 15.63
C TRP A 153 -10.46 12.10 15.09
N GLU A 154 -10.69 10.83 14.71
CA GLU A 154 -11.98 10.35 14.23
C GLU A 154 -12.26 8.91 14.68
N SER A 155 -13.53 8.52 14.70
CA SER A 155 -13.89 7.14 15.04
C SER A 155 -13.55 6.18 13.89
N TYR A 156 -12.90 5.05 14.21
CA TYR A 156 -12.66 3.97 13.23
C TYR A 156 -13.94 3.46 12.57
N LYS A 157 -15.12 3.63 13.23
CA LYS A 157 -16.43 3.25 12.69
C LYS A 157 -16.86 4.08 11.48
N ASN A 158 -16.26 5.25 11.28
CA ASN A 158 -16.65 6.17 10.21
C ASN A 158 -15.83 5.96 8.93
N PHE A 159 -14.99 4.93 8.91
CA PHE A 159 -14.11 4.76 7.79
C PHE A 159 -14.04 3.26 7.34
N PHE A 160 -13.58 2.99 6.12
CA PHE A 160 -13.73 1.69 5.45
C PHE A 160 -13.18 0.49 6.21
N VAL A 161 -12.25 0.69 7.12
CA VAL A 161 -11.61 -0.39 7.91
C VAL A 161 -12.57 -1.07 8.90
N SER A 162 -13.74 -0.49 9.17
CA SER A 162 -14.79 -1.11 9.98
C SER A 162 -15.77 -1.97 9.18
N ASP A 163 -15.80 -1.84 7.85
CA ASP A 163 -16.59 -2.71 6.96
C ASP A 163 -15.91 -4.09 6.87
N LYS A 164 -16.69 -5.16 7.02
CA LYS A 164 -16.18 -6.54 6.99
C LYS A 164 -15.40 -6.86 5.72
N ARG A 165 -15.83 -6.34 4.56
CA ARG A 165 -15.21 -6.62 3.25
C ARG A 165 -13.86 -5.94 3.06
N THR A 166 -13.63 -4.82 3.73
CA THR A 166 -12.43 -3.98 3.63
C THR A 166 -11.79 -3.78 4.99
N ASN A 167 -11.96 -4.74 5.87
CA ASN A 167 -11.59 -4.68 7.28
C ASN A 167 -10.10 -4.32 7.50
N ALA A 168 -9.81 -3.76 8.68
CA ALA A 168 -8.48 -3.28 9.03
C ALA A 168 -7.39 -4.38 8.94
N CYS A 169 -7.73 -5.62 9.29
CA CYS A 169 -6.78 -6.73 9.17
C CYS A 169 -6.49 -7.07 7.72
N ARG A 170 -7.51 -7.05 6.86
CA ARG A 170 -7.37 -7.24 5.41
C ARG A 170 -6.49 -6.17 4.79
N GLU A 171 -6.65 -4.90 5.22
CA GLU A 171 -5.80 -3.80 4.75
C GLU A 171 -4.33 -4.05 5.08
N ILE A 172 -4.00 -4.43 6.34
CA ILE A 172 -2.62 -4.74 6.72
C ILE A 172 -2.08 -5.91 5.87
N LEU A 173 -2.84 -7.00 5.70
CA LEU A 173 -2.41 -8.14 4.90
C LEU A 173 -2.14 -7.75 3.44
N ALA A 174 -3.02 -6.93 2.84
CA ALA A 174 -2.84 -6.44 1.47
C ALA A 174 -1.63 -5.50 1.31
N ILE A 175 -1.27 -4.73 2.34
CA ILE A 175 -0.06 -3.90 2.37
C ILE A 175 1.22 -4.77 2.49
N GLU A 176 1.18 -5.81 3.31
CA GLU A 176 2.39 -6.54 3.70
C GLU A 176 2.75 -7.68 2.73
N PHE A 177 1.77 -8.39 2.18
CA PHE A 177 2.07 -9.54 1.30
C PHE A 177 2.84 -9.20 0.03
N PRO A 178 2.62 -8.08 -0.68
CA PRO A 178 3.39 -7.76 -1.88
C PRO A 178 4.91 -7.78 -1.65
N TRP A 179 5.39 -7.15 -0.57
CA TRP A 179 6.80 -7.11 -0.28
C TRP A 179 7.32 -8.40 0.36
N LEU A 180 6.51 -9.10 1.19
CA LEU A 180 6.88 -10.40 1.74
C LEU A 180 7.10 -11.43 0.63
N ILE A 181 6.20 -11.49 -0.35
CA ILE A 181 6.33 -12.37 -1.50
C ILE A 181 7.53 -11.97 -2.36
N LYS A 182 7.77 -10.66 -2.55
CA LYS A 182 8.92 -10.15 -3.30
C LYS A 182 10.25 -10.55 -2.65
N ALA A 183 10.34 -10.45 -1.33
CA ALA A 183 11.56 -10.77 -0.58
C ALA A 183 11.76 -12.27 -0.40
N PHE A 184 10.73 -13.00 0.02
CA PHE A 184 10.86 -14.38 0.47
C PHE A 184 10.40 -15.44 -0.54
N GLY A 185 9.75 -15.02 -1.62
CA GLY A 185 9.27 -15.90 -2.71
C GLY A 185 7.78 -16.20 -2.65
N GLU A 186 7.27 -16.84 -3.71
CA GLU A 186 5.88 -17.28 -3.86
C GLU A 186 5.46 -18.18 -2.69
N ILE A 187 4.28 -17.91 -2.10
CA ILE A 187 3.70 -18.69 -1.00
C ILE A 187 3.00 -19.91 -1.60
N THR A 188 3.33 -21.12 -1.10
CA THR A 188 2.71 -22.38 -1.53
C THR A 188 1.72 -22.90 -0.50
N ASP A 189 2.00 -22.71 0.79
CA ASP A 189 1.17 -23.19 1.86
C ASP A 189 1.00 -22.12 2.94
N VAL A 190 -0.21 -22.03 3.48
CA VAL A 190 -0.57 -21.11 4.54
C VAL A 190 -1.43 -21.79 5.59
N TYR A 191 -1.08 -21.59 6.86
CA TYR A 191 -1.88 -21.99 8.03
C TYR A 191 -2.13 -20.76 8.88
N SER A 192 -3.39 -20.47 9.21
CA SER A 192 -3.76 -19.31 9.99
C SER A 192 -4.58 -19.66 11.21
N LEU A 193 -4.23 -19.07 12.35
CA LEU A 193 -5.07 -19.00 13.55
C LEU A 193 -5.56 -17.57 13.67
N LYS A 194 -6.85 -17.40 13.89
CA LYS A 194 -7.48 -16.08 13.99
C LYS A 194 -8.46 -16.06 15.15
N SER A 195 -8.60 -14.92 15.77
CA SER A 195 -9.55 -14.73 16.88
C SER A 195 -9.95 -13.26 17.00
N LYS A 196 -10.96 -13.00 17.82
CA LYS A 196 -11.33 -11.67 18.26
C LYS A 196 -11.06 -11.57 19.75
N ASN A 197 -10.05 -10.77 20.13
CA ASN A 197 -9.56 -10.66 21.49
C ASN A 197 -9.94 -9.34 22.17
N THR A 198 -10.47 -8.37 21.41
CA THR A 198 -10.83 -7.06 21.94
C THR A 198 -12.34 -6.85 22.03
N SER A 199 -12.74 -5.80 22.76
CA SER A 199 -14.10 -5.28 22.78
C SER A 199 -14.41 -4.29 21.65
N LEU A 200 -13.54 -4.16 20.64
CA LEU A 200 -13.81 -3.33 19.46
C LEU A 200 -15.12 -3.79 18.80
N ASP A 201 -15.95 -2.82 18.44
CA ASP A 201 -17.23 -3.08 17.79
C ASP A 201 -17.00 -3.30 16.27
N VAL A 202 -16.46 -4.49 15.96
CA VAL A 202 -16.22 -5.00 14.62
C VAL A 202 -16.66 -6.46 14.56
N ASP A 203 -17.08 -6.94 13.40
CA ASP A 203 -17.61 -8.30 13.18
C ASP A 203 -16.61 -9.23 12.44
N PHE A 204 -15.32 -8.93 12.56
CA PHE A 204 -14.22 -9.71 11.98
C PHE A 204 -13.14 -9.99 13.04
N PRO A 205 -12.26 -10.99 12.81
CA PRO A 205 -11.12 -11.26 13.68
C PRO A 205 -10.17 -10.05 13.77
N ASP A 206 -9.68 -9.76 14.97
CA ASP A 206 -8.79 -8.62 15.22
C ASP A 206 -7.31 -9.00 15.35
N ASN A 207 -7.00 -10.30 15.21
CA ASN A 207 -5.63 -10.80 15.17
C ASN A 207 -5.52 -12.11 14.39
N TYR A 208 -4.34 -12.33 13.81
CA TYR A 208 -3.96 -13.50 13.03
C TYR A 208 -2.54 -13.92 13.38
N ILE A 209 -2.31 -15.23 13.53
CA ILE A 209 -0.99 -15.86 13.53
C ILE A 209 -0.94 -16.74 12.29
N ILE A 210 -0.07 -16.40 11.34
CA ILE A 210 -0.01 -16.99 10.02
C ILE A 210 1.34 -17.67 9.85
N VAL A 211 1.34 -18.98 9.52
CA VAL A 211 2.54 -19.73 9.15
C VAL A 211 2.58 -19.82 7.63
N LEU A 212 3.70 -19.43 7.05
CA LEU A 212 3.91 -19.34 5.60
C LEU A 212 5.01 -20.30 5.15
N GLN A 213 4.75 -21.05 4.09
CA GLN A 213 5.77 -21.81 3.37
C GLN A 213 5.92 -21.23 1.97
N HIS A 214 7.16 -21.00 1.56
CA HIS A 214 7.47 -20.45 0.25
C HIS A 214 8.03 -21.54 -0.68
N LYS A 215 7.78 -21.39 -1.97
CA LYS A 215 8.18 -22.34 -3.02
C LYS A 215 9.69 -22.60 -3.08
N ASN A 216 10.49 -21.60 -2.75
CA ASN A 216 11.94 -21.71 -2.66
C ASN A 216 12.43 -22.37 -1.37
N GLY A 217 11.54 -22.77 -0.46
CA GLY A 217 11.82 -23.45 0.81
C GLY A 217 12.00 -22.50 2.00
N ASN A 218 11.86 -21.18 1.82
CA ASN A 218 11.79 -20.23 2.93
C ASN A 218 10.53 -20.47 3.76
N LYS A 219 10.57 -20.09 5.03
CA LYS A 219 9.43 -20.22 5.96
C LYS A 219 9.30 -18.97 6.80
N GLY A 220 8.07 -18.60 7.09
CA GLY A 220 7.78 -17.44 7.93
C GLY A 220 6.64 -17.64 8.91
N VAL A 221 6.70 -16.87 10.00
CA VAL A 221 5.57 -16.61 10.87
C VAL A 221 5.22 -15.13 10.74
N PHE A 222 3.99 -14.84 10.39
CA PHE A 222 3.48 -13.49 10.33
C PHE A 222 2.38 -13.29 11.37
N CYS A 223 2.65 -12.50 12.40
CA CYS A 223 1.67 -12.05 13.38
C CYS A 223 1.10 -10.72 12.88
N GLN A 224 -0.20 -10.68 12.62
CA GLN A 224 -0.90 -9.48 12.18
C GLN A 224 -2.05 -9.18 13.14
N ASP A 225 -2.17 -7.92 13.58
CA ASP A 225 -3.23 -7.54 14.49
C ASP A 225 -3.60 -6.06 14.46
N ILE A 226 -4.77 -5.76 15.04
CA ILE A 226 -5.24 -4.41 15.32
C ILE A 226 -5.42 -4.18 16.84
N ILE A 227 -4.63 -4.90 17.65
CA ILE A 227 -4.74 -4.90 19.12
C ILE A 227 -3.49 -4.37 19.82
N ALA A 228 -2.34 -4.34 19.17
CA ALA A 228 -1.07 -3.89 19.74
C ALA A 228 -1.11 -2.40 20.09
N ARG A 229 -1.05 -2.07 21.40
CA ARG A 229 -1.12 -0.68 21.89
C ARG A 229 0.08 0.17 21.48
N LYS A 230 1.22 -0.45 21.28
CA LYS A 230 2.37 0.16 20.61
C LYS A 230 2.37 -0.33 19.16
N GLY A 231 2.32 0.59 18.19
CA GLY A 231 2.43 0.22 16.79
C GLY A 231 3.74 -0.54 16.53
N GLU A 232 3.60 -1.76 16.03
CA GLU A 232 4.75 -2.66 15.80
C GLU A 232 4.88 -2.96 14.31
N ARG A 233 6.14 -3.06 13.87
CA ARG A 233 6.54 -3.57 12.57
C ARG A 233 7.92 -4.18 12.73
N LYS A 234 7.96 -5.42 13.24
CA LYS A 234 9.21 -6.10 13.61
C LYS A 234 9.45 -7.30 12.71
N LEU A 235 10.55 -7.26 11.99
CA LEU A 235 11.04 -8.37 11.18
C LEU A 235 12.36 -8.86 11.73
N GLU A 236 12.46 -10.16 11.92
CA GLU A 236 13.69 -10.89 12.15
C GLU A 236 13.83 -11.94 11.05
N VAL A 237 14.99 -11.94 10.38
CA VAL A 237 15.33 -12.93 9.32
C VAL A 237 16.62 -13.61 9.70
N TYR A 238 16.65 -14.93 9.65
CA TYR A 238 17.84 -15.70 10.00
C TYR A 238 18.10 -16.89 9.08
N ALA A 239 19.36 -17.10 8.79
CA ALA A 239 19.94 -18.20 8.05
C ALA A 239 21.33 -18.52 8.67
N GLU A 240 22.03 -19.50 8.12
CA GLU A 240 23.38 -19.85 8.59
C GLU A 240 24.37 -18.66 8.53
N ASP A 241 24.24 -17.85 7.47
CA ASP A 241 25.15 -16.72 7.17
C ASP A 241 24.44 -15.35 7.15
N LEU A 242 23.26 -15.26 7.73
CA LEU A 242 22.48 -14.01 7.82
C LEU A 242 21.66 -13.97 9.11
N HIS A 243 21.75 -12.86 9.83
CA HIS A 243 20.79 -12.52 10.87
C HIS A 243 20.49 -11.03 10.76
N LEU A 244 19.26 -10.70 10.38
CA LEU A 244 18.83 -9.34 10.05
C LEU A 244 17.62 -8.96 10.90
N PHE A 245 17.58 -7.70 11.34
CA PHE A 245 16.50 -7.11 12.12
C PHE A 245 16.02 -5.81 11.47
N TRP A 246 14.71 -5.59 11.53
CA TRP A 246 14.09 -4.33 11.09
C TRP A 246 12.84 -4.04 11.92
N GLU A 247 12.73 -2.81 12.44
CA GLU A 247 11.57 -2.37 13.24
C GLU A 247 10.68 -1.35 12.50
N GLY A 248 10.60 -1.44 11.17
CA GLY A 248 9.68 -0.65 10.36
C GLY A 248 10.13 0.78 10.06
N THR A 249 11.22 1.28 10.65
CA THR A 249 11.73 2.63 10.41
C THR A 249 13.04 2.62 9.62
N PRO A 250 13.38 3.73 8.92
CA PRO A 250 14.62 3.82 8.15
C PRO A 250 15.90 3.59 8.95
N GLN A 251 15.89 3.88 10.24
CA GLN A 251 17.06 3.80 11.11
C GLN A 251 17.15 2.47 11.89
N SER A 252 16.15 1.60 11.76
CA SER A 252 16.05 0.38 12.58
C SER A 252 16.54 -0.88 11.88
N LEU A 253 17.03 -0.76 10.64
CA LEU A 253 17.58 -1.90 9.92
C LEU A 253 19.00 -2.21 10.41
N SER A 254 19.25 -3.44 10.81
CA SER A 254 20.56 -3.90 11.24
C SER A 254 20.82 -5.34 10.80
N VAL A 255 22.11 -5.69 10.73
CA VAL A 255 22.58 -7.04 10.44
C VAL A 255 23.60 -7.42 11.52
N TYR A 256 23.47 -8.64 12.05
CA TYR A 256 24.43 -9.16 13.02
C TYR A 256 25.73 -9.56 12.35
N ASP A 257 26.83 -9.00 12.80
CA ASP A 257 28.19 -9.39 12.39
C ASP A 257 28.66 -10.58 13.22
N PHE A 258 28.92 -11.72 12.55
CA PHE A 258 29.32 -12.96 13.22
C PHE A 258 30.75 -12.93 13.74
N ASN A 259 31.62 -12.07 13.18
CA ASN A 259 33.02 -11.93 13.64
C ASN A 259 33.09 -11.07 14.88
N ASP A 260 32.53 -9.86 14.80
CA ASP A 260 32.53 -8.88 15.89
C ASP A 260 31.44 -9.15 16.94
N ARG A 261 30.50 -10.06 16.65
CA ARG A 261 29.36 -10.44 17.50
C ARG A 261 28.53 -9.24 17.97
N LYS A 262 28.21 -8.35 17.05
CA LYS A 262 27.43 -7.13 17.32
C LYS A 262 26.50 -6.80 16.15
N ASP A 263 25.46 -6.05 16.43
CA ASP A 263 24.58 -5.53 15.38
C ASP A 263 25.26 -4.33 14.68
N ILE A 264 25.22 -4.36 13.35
CA ILE A 264 25.67 -3.26 12.50
C ILE A 264 24.43 -2.59 11.88
N SER A 265 24.22 -1.33 12.20
CA SER A 265 23.14 -0.52 11.62
C SER A 265 23.38 -0.26 10.14
N ILE A 266 22.35 -0.42 9.32
CA ILE A 266 22.36 -0.20 7.89
C ILE A 266 21.64 1.11 7.58
N ASN A 267 22.42 2.13 7.18
CA ASN A 267 21.88 3.43 6.81
C ASN A 267 21.70 3.50 5.28
N LEU A 268 20.46 3.66 4.83
CA LEU A 268 20.09 3.62 3.40
C LEU A 268 19.65 4.97 2.86
N TYR A 269 19.41 5.95 3.72
CA TYR A 269 18.88 7.26 3.34
C TYR A 269 19.82 8.37 3.74
N ASP A 270 20.12 9.27 2.81
CA ASP A 270 20.82 10.52 3.10
C ASP A 270 19.86 11.51 3.80
N ASP A 271 18.58 11.51 3.40
CA ASP A 271 17.52 12.31 4.01
C ASP A 271 16.21 11.53 4.06
N VAL A 272 15.49 11.65 5.17
CA VAL A 272 14.20 11.01 5.41
C VAL A 272 13.12 12.06 5.49
N ASN A 273 12.31 12.16 4.43
CA ASN A 273 11.15 13.03 4.40
C ASN A 273 10.00 12.39 5.19
N LYS A 274 9.51 13.10 6.21
CA LYS A 274 8.39 12.69 7.06
C LYS A 274 7.33 13.77 7.12
N ASP A 275 6.09 13.34 7.19
CA ASP A 275 4.98 14.19 7.58
C ASP A 275 4.63 13.85 9.05
N ASN A 276 4.81 14.81 9.95
CA ASN A 276 4.64 14.61 11.39
C ASN A 276 3.20 14.25 11.83
N ARG A 277 2.24 14.31 10.90
CA ARG A 277 0.86 13.86 11.14
C ARG A 277 0.72 12.34 11.18
N TYR A 278 1.72 11.61 10.67
CA TYR A 278 1.68 10.16 10.53
C TYR A 278 2.70 9.46 11.43
N ALA A 279 2.52 8.17 11.65
CA ALA A 279 3.42 7.34 12.44
C ALA A 279 4.86 7.34 11.89
N ALA A 280 5.85 7.15 12.78
CA ALA A 280 7.27 7.26 12.46
C ALA A 280 7.77 6.29 11.36
N ASN A 281 7.05 5.21 11.14
CA ASN A 281 7.33 4.22 10.09
C ASN A 281 6.80 4.63 8.71
N ILE A 282 6.03 5.72 8.60
CA ILE A 282 5.53 6.24 7.32
C ILE A 282 6.48 7.33 6.82
N ILE A 283 7.17 7.07 5.71
CA ILE A 283 8.10 8.01 5.07
C ILE A 283 7.58 8.44 3.69
N GLU A 284 7.73 9.72 3.38
CA GLU A 284 7.25 10.30 2.12
C GLU A 284 8.13 9.91 0.91
N ASN A 285 9.39 9.52 1.15
CA ASN A 285 10.32 9.09 0.10
C ASN A 285 9.72 7.99 -0.78
N ALA A 286 9.20 6.92 -0.17
CA ALA A 286 8.64 5.79 -0.90
C ALA A 286 7.39 6.17 -1.71
N TYR A 287 6.52 7.01 -1.17
CA TYR A 287 5.36 7.55 -1.91
C TYR A 287 5.78 8.41 -3.10
N GLN A 288 6.85 9.21 -2.95
CA GLN A 288 7.38 10.03 -4.02
C GLN A 288 8.02 9.18 -5.12
N ASP A 289 8.78 8.15 -4.75
CA ASP A 289 9.41 7.24 -5.69
C ASP A 289 8.37 6.40 -6.44
N GLU A 290 7.27 6.04 -5.80
CA GLU A 290 6.13 5.36 -6.43
C GLU A 290 5.43 6.26 -7.47
N ILE A 291 5.26 7.57 -7.21
CA ILE A 291 4.73 8.54 -8.19
C ILE A 291 5.65 8.66 -9.39
N LYS A 292 6.98 8.75 -9.17
CA LYS A 292 7.97 8.75 -10.26
C LYS A 292 7.87 7.47 -11.09
N ALA A 293 7.74 6.32 -10.45
CA ALA A 293 7.58 5.03 -11.11
C ALA A 293 6.31 5.00 -11.97
N PHE A 294 5.20 5.55 -11.50
CA PHE A 294 3.99 5.69 -12.31
C PHE A 294 4.22 6.55 -13.54
N PHE A 295 4.85 7.72 -13.40
CA PHE A 295 5.16 8.59 -14.54
C PHE A 295 6.12 7.93 -15.53
N ASN A 296 7.14 7.22 -15.03
CA ASN A 296 8.05 6.43 -15.86
C ASN A 296 7.30 5.31 -16.60
N TYR A 297 6.36 4.65 -15.93
CA TYR A 297 5.53 3.64 -16.57
C TYR A 297 4.66 4.23 -17.67
N LEU A 298 4.04 5.40 -17.47
CA LEU A 298 3.29 6.10 -18.51
C LEU A 298 4.16 6.40 -19.75
N ASN A 299 5.41 6.72 -19.53
CA ASN A 299 6.39 7.01 -20.60
C ASN A 299 7.08 5.76 -21.19
N GLY A 300 6.75 4.56 -20.71
CA GLY A 300 7.33 3.29 -21.18
C GLY A 300 8.78 3.05 -20.75
N ILE A 301 9.23 3.73 -19.69
CA ILE A 301 10.62 3.66 -19.16
C ILE A 301 10.77 2.45 -18.23
N GLU A 302 9.79 2.18 -17.38
CA GLU A 302 9.82 1.04 -16.44
C GLU A 302 8.44 0.38 -16.30
N ALA A 303 8.42 -0.89 -15.87
CA ALA A 303 7.21 -1.59 -15.51
C ALA A 303 6.84 -1.34 -14.03
N PRO A 304 5.55 -1.46 -13.64
CA PRO A 304 5.16 -1.38 -12.25
C PRO A 304 5.80 -2.52 -11.44
N ARG A 305 6.14 -2.25 -10.18
CA ARG A 305 6.74 -3.25 -9.28
C ARG A 305 5.72 -4.27 -8.74
N HIS A 306 4.44 -3.96 -8.92
CA HIS A 306 3.30 -4.79 -8.54
C HIS A 306 2.17 -4.59 -9.53
N THR A 307 1.59 -5.68 -10.01
CA THR A 307 0.53 -5.67 -11.03
C THR A 307 -0.81 -6.05 -10.43
N PHE A 308 -1.91 -5.75 -11.13
CA PHE A 308 -3.25 -6.15 -10.73
C PHE A 308 -3.43 -7.68 -10.73
N GLU A 309 -2.75 -8.39 -11.63
CA GLU A 309 -2.75 -9.85 -11.68
C GLU A 309 -2.04 -10.47 -10.46
N GLU A 310 -0.94 -9.86 -10.01
CA GLU A 310 -0.25 -10.29 -8.79
C GLU A 310 -1.07 -9.98 -7.55
N ASP A 311 -1.68 -8.78 -7.51
CA ASP A 311 -2.53 -8.35 -6.41
C ASP A 311 -3.80 -9.20 -6.28
N GLY A 312 -4.42 -9.57 -7.40
CA GLY A 312 -5.56 -10.48 -7.41
C GLY A 312 -5.25 -11.79 -6.68
N LYS A 313 -4.09 -12.40 -6.96
CA LYS A 313 -3.65 -13.61 -6.25
C LYS A 313 -3.41 -13.38 -4.75
N ILE A 314 -2.93 -12.18 -4.39
CA ILE A 314 -2.74 -11.81 -2.98
C ILE A 314 -4.08 -11.66 -2.28
N LEU A 315 -5.05 -10.99 -2.90
CA LEU A 315 -6.37 -10.82 -2.32
C LEU A 315 -7.11 -12.17 -2.18
N ASP A 316 -6.92 -13.10 -3.12
CA ASP A 316 -7.41 -14.47 -3.01
C ASP A 316 -6.73 -15.22 -1.83
N LEU A 317 -5.41 -15.03 -1.64
CA LEU A 317 -4.69 -15.57 -0.49
C LEU A 317 -5.22 -14.97 0.84
N VAL A 318 -5.49 -13.66 0.87
CA VAL A 318 -6.08 -12.99 2.04
C VAL A 318 -7.46 -13.56 2.35
N SER A 319 -8.33 -13.72 1.34
CA SER A 319 -9.65 -14.35 1.51
C SER A 319 -9.55 -15.77 2.08
N LYS A 320 -8.58 -16.57 1.61
CA LYS A 320 -8.29 -17.90 2.17
C LYS A 320 -7.86 -17.85 3.65
N ILE A 321 -7.00 -16.88 4.02
CA ILE A 321 -6.57 -16.67 5.41
C ILE A 321 -7.75 -16.26 6.28
N GLU A 322 -8.64 -15.43 5.77
CA GLU A 322 -9.87 -15.01 6.43
C GLU A 322 -10.93 -16.13 6.50
N GLY A 323 -10.75 -17.24 5.75
CA GLY A 323 -11.68 -18.38 5.70
C GLY A 323 -12.95 -18.07 4.93
N GLU A 324 -12.84 -17.19 3.94
CA GLU A 324 -13.85 -16.97 2.92
C GLU A 324 -13.60 -18.01 1.82
N GLU A 325 -14.54 -18.95 1.61
CA GLU A 325 -14.50 -19.93 0.51
C GLU A 325 -14.96 -19.31 -0.80
#